data_2ce5af63fc669c20d00aa76ce8ae85ff
#
_entry.id   2ce5af63fc669c20d00aa76ce8ae85ff
#
_cell.length_a   1.000
_cell.length_b   1.000
_cell.length_c   1.000
_cell.angle_alpha   90.00
_cell.angle_beta   90.00
_cell.angle_gamma   90.00
#
_symmetry.space_group_name_H-M   'P 1'
#
loop_
_entity.id
_entity.type
_entity.pdbx_description
1 polymer ?
#
loop_
_entity_poly.entity_id
_entity_poly.type
_entity_poly.pdbx_seq_one_letter_code
_entity_poly.pdbx_strand_id
1 'polypeptide(L)'
;VIDSFTGTEGHPVNKDDVYYAMEGDVSPRFRIRDEGDELLITAKRNHREGGLECNEELEFSHGREDKETMHQMALMLGYHVFIEKHKEGFEWMHGDVHIELLNVRHLGWFLEMEILSPTDDRNANRDRILALYSILNSVGLCSCDVEAKSYQQMLRERMNSNTSESR
;
A
#
# COMPACT_ATOMS: atom_id res chain seq x y z
N VAL A 1 15.46 -8.03 13.90
CA VAL A 1 14.80 -7.05 14.81
C VAL A 1 13.31 -7.34 14.85
N ILE A 2 12.60 -7.35 13.70
CA ILE A 2 11.14 -7.56 13.68
C ILE A 2 10.77 -8.96 14.18
N ASP A 3 11.44 -10.03 13.72
CA ASP A 3 11.23 -11.40 14.24
C ASP A 3 11.38 -11.47 15.77
N SER A 4 12.39 -10.79 16.32
CA SER A 4 12.60 -10.75 17.77
C SER A 4 11.51 -9.97 18.50
N PHE A 5 10.94 -8.94 17.86
CA PHE A 5 9.85 -8.15 18.42
C PHE A 5 8.50 -8.90 18.35
N THR A 6 8.21 -9.53 17.22
CA THR A 6 6.95 -10.26 17.00
C THR A 6 6.95 -11.65 17.62
N GLY A 7 8.14 -12.26 17.81
CA GLY A 7 8.30 -13.63 18.26
C GLY A 7 8.05 -14.67 17.17
N THR A 8 7.92 -14.26 15.91
CA THR A 8 7.67 -15.11 14.74
C THR A 8 8.59 -14.73 13.60
N GLU A 9 8.92 -15.70 12.73
CA GLU A 9 9.61 -15.42 11.48
C GLU A 9 8.66 -14.74 10.49
N GLY A 10 9.20 -13.82 9.67
CA GLY A 10 8.44 -13.16 8.62
C GLY A 10 8.06 -14.11 7.49
N HIS A 11 6.82 -14.01 7.03
CA HIS A 11 6.38 -14.69 5.82
C HIS A 11 6.81 -13.91 4.58
N PRO A 12 7.43 -14.56 3.58
CA PRO A 12 7.81 -13.88 2.35
C PRO A 12 6.57 -13.46 1.56
N VAL A 13 6.60 -12.23 1.05
CA VAL A 13 5.53 -11.69 0.20
C VAL A 13 6.09 -11.10 -1.08
N ASN A 14 5.29 -11.19 -2.14
CA ASN A 14 5.58 -10.60 -3.43
C ASN A 14 4.26 -10.05 -4.00
N LYS A 15 4.21 -8.76 -4.28
CA LYS A 15 2.99 -8.04 -4.66
C LYS A 15 3.23 -7.19 -5.90
N ASP A 16 2.51 -7.50 -6.97
CA ASP A 16 2.48 -6.70 -8.20
C ASP A 16 1.17 -5.93 -8.29
N ASP A 17 1.26 -4.62 -8.14
CA ASP A 17 0.11 -3.71 -8.18
C ASP A 17 0.04 -2.99 -9.52
N VAL A 18 -1.09 -3.04 -10.19
CA VAL A 18 -1.42 -2.18 -11.33
C VAL A 18 -2.56 -1.25 -10.93
N TYR A 19 -2.30 0.05 -10.99
CA TYR A 19 -3.28 1.08 -10.68
C TYR A 19 -3.89 1.64 -11.96
N TYR A 20 -5.19 1.86 -11.94
CA TYR A 20 -5.97 2.31 -13.09
C TYR A 20 -6.63 3.66 -12.83
N ALA A 21 -6.62 4.51 -13.85
CA ALA A 21 -7.25 5.84 -13.84
C ALA A 21 -7.98 6.10 -15.16
N MET A 22 -8.87 7.07 -15.18
CA MET A 22 -9.44 7.62 -16.41
C MET A 22 -8.64 8.84 -16.84
N GLU A 23 -8.80 9.23 -18.11
CA GLU A 23 -8.14 10.43 -18.61
C GLU A 23 -8.56 11.67 -17.79
N GLY A 24 -7.55 12.46 -17.39
CA GLY A 24 -7.73 13.65 -16.55
C GLY A 24 -7.75 13.37 -15.04
N ASP A 25 -7.72 12.12 -14.62
CA ASP A 25 -7.62 11.79 -13.19
C ASP A 25 -6.24 12.16 -12.63
N VAL A 26 -6.22 12.73 -11.44
CA VAL A 26 -4.98 13.04 -10.70
C VAL A 26 -4.53 11.90 -9.78
N SER A 27 -5.41 10.93 -9.53
CA SER A 27 -5.17 9.75 -8.70
C SER A 27 -5.87 8.53 -9.31
N PRO A 28 -5.40 7.31 -9.01
CA PRO A 28 -6.04 6.09 -9.49
C PRO A 28 -7.40 5.88 -8.83
N ARG A 29 -8.29 5.19 -9.55
CA ARG A 29 -9.62 4.83 -9.09
C ARG A 29 -9.68 3.47 -8.43
N PHE A 30 -8.89 2.52 -8.95
CA PHE A 30 -8.79 1.18 -8.37
C PHE A 30 -7.42 0.57 -8.67
N ARG A 31 -7.14 -0.52 -7.99
CA ARG A 31 -5.92 -1.32 -8.12
C ARG A 31 -6.30 -2.77 -8.36
N ILE A 32 -5.54 -3.45 -9.21
CA ILE A 32 -5.47 -4.91 -9.27
C ILE A 32 -4.11 -5.30 -8.72
N ARG A 33 -4.08 -6.09 -7.66
CA ARG A 33 -2.89 -6.67 -7.06
C ARG A 33 -2.81 -8.14 -7.41
N ASP A 34 -1.69 -8.57 -7.94
CA ASP A 34 -1.31 -9.97 -8.07
C ASP A 34 -0.48 -10.34 -6.85
N GLU A 35 -1.01 -11.24 -6.00
CA GLU A 35 -0.37 -11.68 -4.76
C GLU A 35 -0.66 -13.16 -4.52
N GLY A 36 0.40 -13.99 -4.59
CA GLY A 36 0.26 -15.44 -4.44
C GLY A 36 -0.55 -16.07 -5.57
N ASP A 37 -1.66 -16.71 -5.23
CA ASP A 37 -2.55 -17.40 -6.17
C ASP A 37 -3.81 -16.59 -6.52
N GLU A 38 -3.94 -15.39 -5.98
CA GLU A 38 -5.13 -14.56 -6.13
C GLU A 38 -4.81 -13.17 -6.69
N LEU A 39 -5.85 -12.59 -7.28
CA LEU A 39 -5.91 -11.16 -7.59
C LEU A 39 -6.76 -10.47 -6.53
N LEU A 40 -6.25 -9.36 -6.02
CA LEU A 40 -6.99 -8.52 -5.09
C LEU A 40 -7.36 -7.21 -5.78
N ILE A 41 -8.65 -6.98 -5.97
CA ILE A 41 -9.19 -5.81 -6.63
C ILE A 41 -9.69 -4.85 -5.57
N THR A 42 -9.05 -3.66 -5.48
CA THR A 42 -9.33 -2.68 -4.43
C THR A 42 -9.68 -1.34 -5.04
N ALA A 43 -10.83 -0.77 -4.69
CA ALA A 43 -11.17 0.63 -4.92
C ALA A 43 -11.15 1.37 -3.59
N LYS A 44 -10.39 2.50 -3.55
CA LYS A 44 -10.27 3.33 -2.34
C LYS A 44 -10.98 4.66 -2.55
N ARG A 45 -11.76 5.06 -1.57
CA ARG A 45 -12.29 6.40 -1.44
C ARG A 45 -11.65 7.05 -0.22
N ASN A 46 -10.78 8.02 -0.46
CA ASN A 46 -10.09 8.73 0.60
C ASN A 46 -10.92 9.94 1.00
N HIS A 47 -11.12 10.12 2.31
CA HIS A 47 -11.59 11.38 2.88
C HIS A 47 -10.75 11.72 4.10
N ARG A 48 -10.68 13.00 4.42
CA ARG A 48 -9.99 13.47 5.63
C ARG A 48 -11.00 14.02 6.61
N GLU A 49 -10.92 13.56 7.83
CA GLU A 49 -11.74 14.05 8.93
C GLU A 49 -10.85 14.38 10.13
N GLY A 50 -10.91 15.64 10.59
CA GLY A 50 -10.11 16.09 11.74
C GLY A 50 -8.58 15.98 11.56
N GLY A 51 -8.08 16.00 10.30
CA GLY A 51 -6.65 15.88 9.99
C GLY A 51 -6.14 14.44 9.87
N LEU A 52 -6.99 13.44 10.15
CA LEU A 52 -6.70 12.02 9.95
C LEU A 52 -7.15 11.59 8.55
N GLU A 53 -6.36 10.73 7.93
CA GLU A 53 -6.75 10.06 6.70
C GLU A 53 -7.64 8.87 7.03
N CYS A 54 -8.85 8.88 6.49
CA CYS A 54 -9.83 7.80 6.60
C CYS A 54 -10.06 7.23 5.20
N ASN A 55 -9.91 5.92 5.07
CA ASN A 55 -10.07 5.24 3.80
C ASN A 55 -11.28 4.30 3.88
N GLU A 56 -12.24 4.50 2.97
CA GLU A 56 -13.25 3.49 2.67
C GLU A 56 -12.71 2.62 1.56
N GLU A 57 -12.61 1.31 1.79
CA GLU A 57 -12.10 0.35 0.83
C GLU A 57 -13.20 -0.63 0.44
N LEU A 58 -13.40 -0.78 -0.87
CA LEU A 58 -14.16 -1.86 -1.46
C LEU A 58 -13.16 -2.84 -2.06
N GLU A 59 -13.16 -4.07 -1.57
CA GLU A 59 -12.18 -5.06 -1.95
C GLU A 59 -12.84 -6.42 -2.18
N PHE A 60 -12.37 -7.14 -3.19
CA PHE A 60 -12.71 -8.54 -3.42
C PHE A 60 -11.53 -9.26 -4.07
N SER A 61 -11.45 -10.58 -3.85
CA SER A 61 -10.46 -11.44 -4.50
C SER A 61 -11.04 -12.21 -5.67
N HIS A 62 -10.16 -12.58 -6.61
CA HIS A 62 -10.48 -13.42 -7.76
C HIS A 62 -9.28 -14.31 -8.12
N GLY A 63 -9.53 -15.38 -8.88
CA GLY A 63 -8.46 -16.26 -9.34
C GLY A 63 -7.47 -15.55 -10.24
N ARG A 64 -6.19 -15.90 -10.10
CA ARG A 64 -5.07 -15.29 -10.84
C ARG A 64 -5.14 -15.50 -12.35
N GLU A 65 -5.83 -16.58 -12.80
CA GLU A 65 -6.03 -16.91 -14.20
C GLU A 65 -6.75 -15.82 -14.99
N ASP A 66 -7.54 -14.98 -14.33
CA ASP A 66 -8.29 -13.90 -14.97
C ASP A 66 -7.57 -12.55 -15.03
N LYS A 67 -6.28 -12.49 -14.65
CA LYS A 67 -5.47 -11.26 -14.63
C LYS A 67 -5.52 -10.49 -15.95
N GLU A 68 -5.25 -11.19 -17.06
CA GLU A 68 -5.24 -10.57 -18.39
C GLU A 68 -6.65 -10.13 -18.81
N THR A 69 -7.67 -10.94 -18.51
CA THR A 69 -9.06 -10.61 -18.80
C THR A 69 -9.50 -9.34 -18.07
N MET A 70 -9.16 -9.22 -16.78
CA MET A 70 -9.47 -8.03 -15.97
C MET A 70 -8.73 -6.80 -16.48
N HIS A 71 -7.46 -6.94 -16.85
CA HIS A 71 -6.69 -5.86 -17.46
C HIS A 71 -7.36 -5.36 -18.75
N GLN A 72 -7.71 -6.26 -19.67
CA GLN A 72 -8.36 -5.90 -20.93
C GLN A 72 -9.74 -5.27 -20.70
N MET A 73 -10.52 -5.78 -19.74
CA MET A 73 -11.80 -5.16 -19.36
C MET A 73 -11.61 -3.72 -18.87
N ALA A 74 -10.61 -3.46 -18.02
CA ALA A 74 -10.32 -2.11 -17.57
C ALA A 74 -10.02 -1.17 -18.76
N LEU A 75 -9.19 -1.61 -19.71
CA LEU A 75 -8.86 -0.82 -20.92
C LEU A 75 -10.10 -0.58 -21.79
N MET A 76 -10.94 -1.60 -22.00
CA MET A 76 -12.19 -1.48 -22.77
C MET A 76 -13.20 -0.52 -22.11
N LEU A 77 -13.19 -0.40 -20.79
CA LEU A 77 -14.03 0.55 -20.05
C LEU A 77 -13.47 1.98 -20.03
N GLY A 78 -12.34 2.23 -20.73
CA GLY A 78 -11.74 3.56 -20.85
C GLY A 78 -10.73 3.90 -19.76
N TYR A 79 -10.33 2.93 -18.94
CA TYR A 79 -9.23 3.12 -18.01
C TYR A 79 -7.88 2.95 -18.71
N HIS A 80 -6.87 3.56 -18.15
CA HIS A 80 -5.47 3.33 -18.54
C HIS A 80 -4.64 2.97 -17.31
N VAL A 81 -3.50 2.36 -17.52
CA VAL A 81 -2.54 2.11 -16.44
C VAL A 81 -1.98 3.45 -15.95
N PHE A 82 -2.26 3.78 -14.71
CA PHE A 82 -1.81 5.00 -14.07
C PHE A 82 -0.37 4.86 -13.54
N ILE A 83 -0.09 3.75 -12.89
CA ILE A 83 1.23 3.38 -12.39
C ILE A 83 1.25 1.89 -12.04
N GLU A 84 2.41 1.30 -12.19
CA GLU A 84 2.73 -0.05 -11.71
C GLU A 84 3.66 0.03 -10.51
N LYS A 85 3.47 -0.87 -9.55
CA LYS A 85 4.30 -0.95 -8.35
C LYS A 85 4.55 -2.40 -8.00
N HIS A 86 5.81 -2.74 -7.83
CA HIS A 86 6.25 -4.04 -7.36
C HIS A 86 6.83 -3.92 -5.96
N LYS A 87 6.42 -4.82 -5.06
CA LYS A 87 6.89 -4.91 -3.69
C LYS A 87 7.25 -6.37 -3.38
N GLU A 88 8.38 -6.58 -2.76
CA GLU A 88 8.81 -7.89 -2.27
C GLU A 88 9.43 -7.75 -0.87
N GLY A 89 9.26 -8.74 -0.03
CA GLY A 89 9.80 -8.69 1.33
C GLY A 89 9.16 -9.68 2.26
N PHE A 90 8.82 -9.21 3.45
CA PHE A 90 8.30 -10.06 4.52
C PHE A 90 7.17 -9.36 5.25
N GLU A 91 6.23 -10.16 5.78
CA GLU A 91 5.13 -9.70 6.61
C GLU A 91 5.04 -10.47 7.93
N TRP A 92 4.44 -9.83 8.93
CA TRP A 92 4.19 -10.37 10.27
C TRP A 92 2.83 -9.90 10.77
N MET A 93 2.21 -10.74 11.60
CA MET A 93 1.09 -10.32 12.43
C MET A 93 1.55 -10.19 13.88
N HIS A 94 1.29 -9.05 14.52
CA HIS A 94 1.53 -8.81 15.94
C HIS A 94 0.25 -8.29 16.60
N GLY A 95 -0.51 -9.20 17.21
CA GLY A 95 -1.86 -8.87 17.66
C GLY A 95 -2.77 -8.55 16.48
N ASP A 96 -3.31 -7.33 16.47
CA ASP A 96 -4.14 -6.77 15.39
C ASP A 96 -3.34 -5.89 14.41
N VAL A 97 -2.02 -5.81 14.58
CA VAL A 97 -1.14 -5.02 13.73
C VAL A 97 -0.53 -5.90 12.64
N HIS A 98 -0.77 -5.55 11.39
CA HIS A 98 -0.05 -6.09 10.24
C HIS A 98 1.21 -5.26 10.00
N ILE A 99 2.34 -5.91 9.94
CA ILE A 99 3.67 -5.29 9.75
C ILE A 99 4.27 -5.87 8.48
N GLU A 100 4.74 -5.00 7.59
CA GLU A 100 5.42 -5.40 6.37
C GLU A 100 6.75 -4.68 6.24
N LEU A 101 7.83 -5.41 5.96
CA LEU A 101 9.13 -4.86 5.55
C LEU A 101 9.33 -5.16 4.07
N LEU A 102 9.19 -4.15 3.23
CA LEU A 102 9.07 -4.30 1.79
C LEU A 102 10.13 -3.51 1.04
N ASN A 103 10.78 -4.15 0.10
CA ASN A 103 11.56 -3.49 -0.94
C ASN A 103 10.61 -3.09 -2.08
N VAL A 104 10.36 -1.80 -2.21
CA VAL A 104 9.56 -1.24 -3.31
C VAL A 104 10.50 -0.93 -4.47
N ARG A 105 10.24 -1.55 -5.64
CA ARG A 105 11.07 -1.36 -6.84
C ARG A 105 11.23 0.13 -7.15
N HIS A 106 12.46 0.56 -7.36
CA HIS A 106 12.88 1.94 -7.61
C HIS A 106 12.85 2.89 -6.39
N LEU A 107 12.33 2.48 -5.23
CA LEU A 107 12.29 3.33 -4.03
C LEU A 107 13.18 2.81 -2.90
N GLY A 108 13.31 1.48 -2.75
CA GLY A 108 14.08 0.85 -1.68
C GLY A 108 13.18 0.29 -0.58
N TRP A 109 13.72 0.15 0.63
CA TRP A 109 13.08 -0.52 1.75
C TRP A 109 12.19 0.42 2.56
N PHE A 110 10.99 -0.08 2.89
CA PHE A 110 10.01 0.59 3.75
C PHE A 110 9.45 -0.38 4.77
N LEU A 111 9.14 0.14 5.94
CA LEU A 111 8.33 -0.52 6.96
C LEU A 111 6.92 0.04 6.89
N GLU A 112 5.95 -0.82 6.59
CA GLU A 112 4.52 -0.50 6.63
C GLU A 112 3.92 -1.13 7.89
N MET A 113 3.02 -0.41 8.54
CA MET A 113 2.25 -0.93 9.68
C MET A 113 0.81 -0.50 9.55
N GLU A 114 -0.11 -1.45 9.66
CA GLU A 114 -1.54 -1.22 9.51
C GLU A 114 -2.31 -1.88 10.64
N ILE A 115 -3.35 -1.19 11.13
CA ILE A 115 -4.38 -1.76 12.00
C ILE A 115 -5.71 -1.65 11.28
N LEU A 116 -6.34 -2.77 10.95
CA LEU A 116 -7.68 -2.80 10.39
C LEU A 116 -8.70 -2.43 11.46
N SER A 117 -9.49 -1.40 11.21
CA SER A 117 -10.49 -0.91 12.14
C SER A 117 -11.89 -1.13 11.60
N PRO A 118 -12.76 -1.84 12.32
CA PRO A 118 -14.16 -1.97 11.93
C PRO A 118 -15.01 -0.73 12.26
N THR A 119 -14.44 0.30 12.89
CA THR A 119 -15.18 1.46 13.39
C THR A 119 -14.48 2.78 13.04
N ASP A 120 -15.28 3.82 12.74
CA ASP A 120 -14.83 5.21 12.55
C ASP A 120 -14.70 5.97 13.88
N ASP A 121 -14.63 5.29 15.02
CA ASP A 121 -14.49 5.96 16.32
C ASP A 121 -13.14 6.67 16.44
N ARG A 122 -13.20 8.00 16.49
CA ARG A 122 -12.01 8.88 16.55
C ARG A 122 -11.12 8.62 17.76
N ASN A 123 -11.70 8.28 18.91
CA ASN A 123 -10.91 7.99 20.11
C ASN A 123 -10.16 6.66 19.95
N ALA A 124 -10.82 5.65 19.44
CA ALA A 124 -10.20 4.37 19.11
C ALA A 124 -9.09 4.52 18.06
N ASN A 125 -9.28 5.37 17.05
CA ASN A 125 -8.26 5.64 16.03
C ASN A 125 -7.03 6.35 16.63
N ARG A 126 -7.22 7.27 17.58
CA ARG A 126 -6.10 7.91 18.28
C ARG A 126 -5.25 6.91 19.05
N ASP A 127 -5.89 6.01 19.80
CA ASP A 127 -5.18 4.99 20.58
C ASP A 127 -4.42 4.02 19.65
N ARG A 128 -4.98 3.67 18.51
CA ARG A 128 -4.31 2.85 17.47
C ARG A 128 -3.09 3.55 16.90
N ILE A 129 -3.19 4.83 16.56
CA ILE A 129 -2.04 5.63 16.11
C ILE A 129 -0.93 5.63 17.15
N LEU A 130 -1.25 5.81 18.43
CA LEU A 130 -0.27 5.75 19.51
C LEU A 130 0.37 4.36 19.63
N ALA A 131 -0.41 3.30 19.45
CA ALA A 131 0.10 1.92 19.42
C ALA A 131 1.09 1.71 18.27
N LEU A 132 0.78 2.19 17.05
CA LEU A 132 1.70 2.12 15.91
C LEU A 132 3.02 2.85 16.18
N TYR A 133 2.99 4.05 16.76
CA TYR A 133 4.20 4.77 17.14
C TYR A 133 5.00 4.04 18.25
N SER A 134 4.33 3.37 19.17
CA SER A 134 5.00 2.55 20.19
C SER A 134 5.76 1.38 19.55
N ILE A 135 5.15 0.70 18.57
CA ILE A 135 5.79 -0.38 17.81
C ILE A 135 6.98 0.17 17.01
N LEU A 136 6.78 1.30 16.31
CA LEU A 136 7.84 1.97 15.55
C LEU A 136 9.09 2.22 16.42
N ASN A 137 8.88 2.76 17.62
CA ASN A 137 9.98 3.00 18.56
C ASN A 137 10.63 1.70 19.05
N SER A 138 9.84 0.62 19.24
CA SER A 138 10.35 -0.68 19.69
C SER A 138 11.26 -1.36 18.68
N VAL A 139 11.09 -1.07 17.39
CA VAL A 139 11.98 -1.56 16.31
C VAL A 139 13.13 -0.59 15.99
N GLY A 140 13.28 0.49 16.76
CA GLY A 140 14.41 1.43 16.68
C GLY A 140 14.22 2.56 15.69
N LEU A 141 13.00 2.81 15.25
CA LEU A 141 12.61 3.94 14.39
C LEU A 141 11.90 5.02 15.21
N CYS A 142 11.76 6.21 14.63
CA CYS A 142 11.08 7.34 15.27
C CYS A 142 10.08 8.01 14.31
N SER A 143 9.29 8.94 14.82
CA SER A 143 8.36 9.71 13.99
C SER A 143 9.04 10.52 12.88
N CYS A 144 10.33 10.79 13.00
CA CYS A 144 11.14 11.46 11.98
C CYS A 144 11.44 10.55 10.76
N ASP A 145 11.29 9.24 10.90
CA ASP A 145 11.48 8.26 9.82
C ASP A 145 10.18 8.01 9.02
N VAL A 146 9.07 8.61 9.44
CA VAL A 146 7.77 8.43 8.77
C VAL A 146 7.75 9.22 7.47
N GLU A 147 7.59 8.49 6.34
CA GLU A 147 7.41 9.10 5.02
C GLU A 147 5.97 9.60 4.86
N ALA A 148 5.82 10.89 4.54
CA ALA A 148 4.51 11.52 4.37
C ALA A 148 3.93 11.33 2.96
N LYS A 149 4.79 10.99 1.98
CA LYS A 149 4.39 10.79 0.59
C LYS A 149 3.92 9.35 0.37
N SER A 150 2.88 9.19 -0.43
CA SER A 150 2.50 7.87 -0.91
C SER A 150 3.55 7.30 -1.89
N TYR A 151 3.61 5.96 -2.02
CA TYR A 151 4.47 5.32 -3.03
C TYR A 151 4.20 5.82 -4.44
N GLN A 152 2.95 6.09 -4.78
CA GLN A 152 2.56 6.61 -6.08
C GLN A 152 3.17 7.98 -6.34
N GLN A 153 3.18 8.86 -5.33
CA GLN A 153 3.83 10.18 -5.44
C GLN A 153 5.34 10.03 -5.63
N MET A 154 5.99 9.21 -4.80
CA MET A 154 7.43 8.98 -4.87
C MET A 154 7.86 8.37 -6.20
N LEU A 155 7.13 7.36 -6.69
CA LEU A 155 7.40 6.73 -8.00
C LEU A 155 7.24 7.73 -9.16
N ARG A 156 6.19 8.54 -9.15
CA ARG A 156 5.98 9.57 -10.18
C ARG A 156 7.07 10.65 -10.18
N GLU A 157 7.47 11.11 -9.00
CA GLU A 157 8.58 12.08 -8.87
C GLU A 157 9.88 11.50 -9.46
N ARG A 158 10.17 10.23 -9.17
CA ARG A 158 11.37 9.56 -9.69
C ARG A 158 11.33 9.35 -11.20
N MET A 159 10.17 9.00 -11.74
CA MET A 159 10.00 8.87 -13.20
C MET A 159 10.21 10.22 -13.91
N ASN A 160 9.67 11.30 -13.36
CA ASN A 160 9.83 12.64 -13.91
C ASN A 160 11.30 13.13 -13.84
N SER A 161 12.03 12.81 -12.77
CA SER A 161 13.45 13.16 -12.62
C SER A 161 14.32 12.46 -13.68
N ASN A 162 14.08 11.18 -13.94
CA ASN A 162 14.82 10.42 -14.94
C ASN A 162 14.57 10.93 -16.39
N THR A 163 13.38 11.47 -16.64
CA THR A 163 13.04 12.04 -17.97
C THR A 163 13.71 13.39 -18.21
N SER A 164 14.02 14.14 -17.16
CA SER A 164 14.71 15.43 -17.25
C SER A 164 16.24 15.34 -17.40
N GLU A 165 16.85 14.22 -16.95
CA GLU A 165 18.29 13.97 -17.14
C GLU A 165 18.65 13.39 -18.52
N SER A 166 17.64 12.96 -19.30
CA SER A 166 17.82 12.38 -20.64
C SER A 166 17.63 13.38 -21.78
N ARG A 167 17.52 14.66 -21.47
CA ARG A 167 17.44 15.78 -22.43
C ARG A 167 18.67 16.70 -22.29
#